data_5a9d7bc7e5bcd3f4d1f5744cae2d8f74
#
_entry.id   5a9d7bc7e5bcd3f4d1f5744cae2d8f74
#
_cell.length_a   1.000
_cell.length_b   1.000
_cell.length_c   1.000
_cell.angle_alpha   90.00
_cell.angle_beta   90.00
_cell.angle_gamma   90.00
#
_symmetry.space_group_name_H-M   'P 1'
#
loop_
_entity.id
_entity.type
_entity.pdbx_description
1 polymer ?
#
loop_
_entity_poly.entity_id
_entity_poly.type
_entity_poly.pdbx_seq_one_letter_code
_entity_poly.pdbx_strand_id
1 'polypeptide(L)'
;MTDPDVSGPEDGGQHIQISLDDSIKHGAYANFLVVSHSAHEFTLDFCQVLPGGDAEAVQADVVSRVKVAPTMVGKVIRALNTNMTAYEDAFGMVREVG
;
A
#
# COMPACT_ATOMS: atom_id res chain seq x y z
N MET A 1 -6.50 -14.59 -10.41
CA MET A 1 -7.16 -13.98 -9.26
C MET A 1 -7.55 -12.54 -9.57
N THR A 2 -8.75 -12.20 -9.28
CA THR A 2 -9.26 -10.89 -9.61
C THR A 2 -9.35 -10.03 -8.37
N ASP A 3 -8.88 -8.84 -8.50
CA ASP A 3 -9.01 -7.89 -7.43
C ASP A 3 -10.20 -6.99 -7.71
N PRO A 4 -11.24 -7.09 -6.93
CA PRO A 4 -12.45 -6.32 -7.21
C PRO A 4 -12.27 -4.83 -7.05
N ASP A 5 -11.22 -4.41 -6.40
CA ASP A 5 -11.04 -2.98 -6.20
C ASP A 5 -10.41 -2.31 -7.37
N VAL A 6 -10.01 -3.08 -8.32
CA VAL A 6 -9.34 -2.55 -9.46
C VAL A 6 -10.33 -2.31 -10.55
N SER A 7 -11.43 -1.85 -10.26
CA SER A 7 -12.35 -1.54 -11.29
C SER A 7 -12.06 -0.14 -11.73
N GLY A 8 -11.88 0.04 -12.96
CA GLY A 8 -11.64 1.35 -13.44
C GLY A 8 -12.86 2.19 -13.68
N PRO A 9 -14.04 1.77 -13.36
CA PRO A 9 -15.21 2.51 -13.85
C PRO A 9 -15.31 3.93 -13.35
N GLU A 10 -14.45 4.30 -12.47
CA GLU A 10 -14.51 5.67 -11.99
C GLU A 10 -14.15 6.69 -13.03
N ASP A 11 -13.59 6.29 -14.12
CA ASP A 11 -13.24 7.26 -15.13
C ASP A 11 -14.19 7.22 -16.29
N GLY A 12 -15.46 7.11 -16.00
CA GLY A 12 -16.47 7.37 -17.01
C GLY A 12 -16.69 6.24 -17.98
N GLY A 13 -16.47 5.02 -17.52
CA GLY A 13 -16.81 3.88 -18.35
C GLY A 13 -15.68 3.37 -19.20
N GLN A 14 -14.53 3.93 -19.08
CA GLN A 14 -13.37 3.40 -19.77
C GLN A 14 -12.92 2.10 -19.12
N HIS A 15 -12.45 1.20 -19.97
CA HIS A 15 -11.88 -0.04 -19.48
C HIS A 15 -10.40 0.16 -19.24
N ILE A 16 -9.96 -0.22 -18.06
CA ILE A 16 -8.55 -0.19 -17.72
C ILE A 16 -8.05 -1.61 -17.70
N GLN A 17 -7.07 -1.89 -18.54
CA GLN A 17 -6.43 -3.18 -18.55
C GLN A 17 -5.20 -3.12 -17.67
N ILE A 18 -5.10 -4.07 -16.76
CA ILE A 18 -4.02 -4.09 -15.80
C ILE A 18 -3.07 -5.22 -16.16
N SER A 19 -1.82 -4.86 -16.35
CA SER A 19 -0.78 -5.82 -16.67
C SER A 19 0.20 -5.87 -15.51
N LEU A 20 0.63 -7.07 -15.18
CA LEU A 20 1.59 -7.28 -14.11
C LEU A 20 2.85 -7.85 -14.72
N ASP A 21 3.92 -7.05 -14.68
CA ASP A 21 5.18 -7.49 -15.22
C ASP A 21 5.81 -8.54 -14.32
N ASP A 22 6.46 -9.53 -14.94
CA ASP A 22 7.05 -10.61 -14.16
C ASP A 22 8.08 -10.13 -13.16
N SER A 23 8.76 -9.03 -13.48
CA SER A 23 9.81 -8.53 -12.60
C SER A 23 9.28 -8.01 -11.27
N ILE A 24 7.98 -7.69 -11.19
CA ILE A 24 7.42 -7.15 -9.95
C ILE A 24 6.29 -7.99 -9.38
N LYS A 25 6.01 -9.16 -9.97
CA LYS A 25 4.83 -9.90 -9.57
C LYS A 25 4.90 -10.44 -8.16
N HIS A 26 6.09 -10.64 -7.62
CA HIS A 26 6.23 -11.13 -6.25
C HIS A 26 6.09 -10.03 -5.22
N GLY A 27 6.17 -8.79 -5.66
CA GLY A 27 6.01 -7.66 -4.75
C GLY A 27 7.19 -7.48 -3.83
N ALA A 28 7.01 -6.58 -2.89
CA ALA A 28 8.00 -6.32 -1.85
C ALA A 28 7.26 -6.31 -0.53
N TYR A 29 7.84 -7.00 0.46
CA TYR A 29 7.23 -7.04 1.78
C TYR A 29 7.64 -5.80 2.56
N ALA A 30 6.68 -5.18 3.23
CA ALA A 30 6.93 -4.01 4.06
C ALA A 30 6.12 -4.14 5.34
N ASN A 31 6.72 -3.69 6.44
CA ASN A 31 6.01 -3.66 7.72
C ASN A 31 6.11 -2.30 8.39
N PHE A 32 6.56 -1.27 7.66
CA PHE A 32 6.66 0.07 8.18
C PHE A 32 6.46 1.04 7.03
N LEU A 33 5.81 2.16 7.30
CA LEU A 33 5.48 3.11 6.25
C LEU A 33 5.78 4.51 6.71
N VAL A 34 6.48 5.26 5.87
CA VAL A 34 6.71 6.69 6.07
C VAL A 34 6.04 7.43 4.92
N VAL A 35 5.25 8.43 5.26
CA VAL A 35 4.55 9.22 4.25
C VAL A 35 5.01 10.66 4.36
N SER A 36 5.32 11.25 3.22
CA SER A 36 5.65 12.67 3.15
C SER A 36 4.96 13.25 1.94
N HIS A 37 4.98 14.56 1.83
CA HIS A 37 4.29 15.19 0.71
C HIS A 37 4.87 16.55 0.38
N SER A 38 4.64 16.96 -0.85
CA SER A 38 4.81 18.33 -1.29
C SER A 38 3.45 18.79 -1.82
N ALA A 39 3.43 19.97 -2.42
CA ALA A 39 2.19 20.47 -3.03
C ALA A 39 1.76 19.62 -4.23
N HIS A 40 2.67 18.84 -4.78
CA HIS A 40 2.43 18.19 -6.06
C HIS A 40 2.32 16.67 -5.96
N GLU A 41 2.80 16.07 -4.89
CA GLU A 41 2.82 14.62 -4.81
C GLU A 41 2.96 14.16 -3.39
N PHE A 42 2.46 12.97 -3.12
CA PHE A 42 2.73 12.25 -1.89
C PHE A 42 3.78 11.20 -2.18
N THR A 43 4.64 10.97 -1.20
CA THR A 43 5.65 9.93 -1.28
C THR A 43 5.36 8.91 -0.21
N LEU A 44 5.18 7.67 -0.62
CA LEU A 44 4.96 6.56 0.30
C LEU A 44 6.21 5.70 0.26
N ASP A 45 6.91 5.67 1.38
CA ASP A 45 8.10 4.85 1.52
C ASP A 45 7.75 3.62 2.34
N PHE A 46 7.64 2.51 1.64
CA PHE A 46 7.37 1.23 2.29
C PHE A 46 8.68 0.65 2.74
N CYS A 47 8.76 0.32 4.01
CA CYS A 47 10.02 -0.07 4.62
C CYS A 47 9.90 -1.42 5.29
N GLN A 48 11.04 -2.05 5.46
CA GLN A 48 11.13 -3.26 6.25
C GLN A 48 12.02 -3.00 7.44
N VAL A 49 11.48 -3.24 8.62
CA VAL A 49 12.22 -3.16 9.86
C VAL A 49 12.64 -4.57 10.18
N LEU A 50 13.95 -4.77 10.36
CA LEU A 50 14.48 -6.07 10.68
C LEU A 50 14.58 -6.21 12.19
N PRO A 51 14.12 -7.34 12.72
CA PRO A 51 14.21 -7.57 14.15
C PRO A 51 15.66 -7.85 14.56
N GLY A 52 15.94 -7.66 15.83
CA GLY A 52 17.22 -8.01 16.39
C GLY A 52 18.12 -6.82 16.52
N GLY A 53 19.35 -7.09 16.91
CA GLY A 53 20.30 -6.05 17.14
C GLY A 53 20.05 -5.31 18.42
N ASP A 54 20.68 -4.18 18.53
CA ASP A 54 20.57 -3.34 19.70
C ASP A 54 19.22 -2.68 19.76
N ALA A 55 18.68 -2.63 20.95
CA ALA A 55 17.35 -2.03 21.12
C ALA A 55 17.36 -0.53 20.88
N GLU A 56 18.54 0.10 20.93
CA GLU A 56 18.57 1.54 20.81
C GLU A 56 18.48 2.05 19.39
N ALA A 57 18.85 1.25 18.42
CA ALA A 57 18.83 1.70 17.04
C ALA A 57 18.21 0.63 16.20
N VAL A 58 17.04 0.96 15.63
CA VAL A 58 16.35 0.05 14.75
C VAL A 58 16.48 0.60 13.35
N GLN A 59 16.96 -0.24 12.45
CA GLN A 59 17.16 0.14 11.07
C GLN A 59 15.94 -0.24 10.27
N ALA A 60 15.43 0.71 9.50
CA ALA A 60 14.35 0.46 8.57
C ALA A 60 14.86 0.77 7.17
N ASP A 61 14.75 -0.20 6.29
CA ASP A 61 15.20 -0.04 4.91
C ASP A 61 14.01 0.17 4.01
N VAL A 62 14.09 1.17 3.13
CA VAL A 62 13.05 1.40 2.15
C VAL A 62 13.14 0.33 1.09
N VAL A 63 12.07 -0.44 0.95
CA VAL A 63 12.03 -1.49 -0.06
C VAL A 63 11.27 -1.05 -1.30
N SER A 64 10.45 -0.02 -1.19
CA SER A 64 9.71 0.48 -2.34
C SER A 64 9.26 1.90 -2.05
N ARG A 65 9.51 2.79 -2.99
CA ARG A 65 9.04 4.16 -2.90
C ARG A 65 8.03 4.39 -4.00
N VAL A 66 6.85 4.85 -3.63
CA VAL A 66 5.78 5.11 -4.58
C VAL A 66 5.36 6.56 -4.45
N LYS A 67 5.27 7.24 -5.58
CA LYS A 67 4.80 8.61 -5.59
C LYS A 67 3.42 8.65 -6.21
N VAL A 68 2.51 9.32 -5.53
CA VAL A 68 1.13 9.38 -5.99
C VAL A 68 0.67 10.82 -6.02
N ALA A 69 -0.21 11.09 -6.97
CA ALA A 69 -0.83 12.41 -7.07
C ALA A 69 -1.72 12.64 -5.84
N PRO A 70 -1.78 13.87 -5.33
CA PRO A 70 -2.65 14.15 -4.20
C PRO A 70 -4.11 13.75 -4.46
N THR A 71 -4.54 13.87 -5.70
CA THR A 71 -5.93 13.52 -6.05
C THR A 71 -6.20 12.03 -5.94
N MET A 72 -5.17 11.20 -5.85
CA MET A 72 -5.35 9.77 -5.74
C MET A 72 -5.37 9.29 -4.30
N VAL A 73 -4.91 10.10 -3.36
CA VAL A 73 -4.72 9.65 -1.99
C VAL A 73 -6.04 9.20 -1.37
N GLY A 74 -7.11 9.95 -1.60
CA GLY A 74 -8.42 9.56 -1.06
C GLY A 74 -8.88 8.21 -1.58
N LYS A 75 -8.58 7.92 -2.84
CA LYS A 75 -8.95 6.62 -3.42
C LYS A 75 -8.16 5.49 -2.80
N VAL A 76 -6.90 5.73 -2.51
CA VAL A 76 -6.07 4.73 -1.83
C VAL A 76 -6.64 4.40 -0.46
N ILE A 77 -6.99 5.45 0.29
CA ILE A 77 -7.54 5.25 1.63
C ILE A 77 -8.83 4.43 1.56
N ARG A 78 -9.71 4.76 0.63
CA ARG A 78 -10.97 4.04 0.51
C ARG A 78 -10.78 2.59 0.09
N ALA A 79 -9.87 2.36 -0.84
CA ALA A 79 -9.60 1.00 -1.30
C ALA A 79 -9.05 0.14 -0.17
N LEU A 80 -8.14 0.70 0.62
CA LEU A 80 -7.59 -0.03 1.75
C LEU A 80 -8.66 -0.30 2.80
N ASN A 81 -9.51 0.69 3.10
CA ASN A 81 -10.58 0.49 4.08
C ASN A 81 -11.56 -0.59 3.64
N THR A 82 -11.91 -0.59 2.37
CA THR A 82 -12.84 -1.59 1.85
C THR A 82 -12.27 -2.99 2.02
N ASN A 83 -11.00 -3.15 1.68
CA ASN A 83 -10.37 -4.46 1.78
C ASN A 83 -10.12 -4.86 3.23
N MET A 84 -9.80 -3.90 4.09
CA MET A 84 -9.62 -4.21 5.49
C MET A 84 -10.93 -4.72 6.12
N THR A 85 -12.05 -4.10 5.76
CA THR A 85 -13.33 -4.56 6.25
C THR A 85 -13.62 -5.98 5.80
N ALA A 86 -13.37 -6.26 4.53
CA ALA A 86 -13.58 -7.61 4.01
C ALA A 86 -12.67 -8.62 4.70
N TYR A 87 -11.43 -8.22 4.95
CA TYR A 87 -10.49 -9.09 5.64
C TYR A 87 -10.99 -9.42 7.05
N GLU A 88 -11.41 -8.39 7.78
CA GLU A 88 -11.83 -8.59 9.16
C GLU A 88 -13.11 -9.40 9.25
N ASP A 89 -14.00 -9.26 8.28
CA ASP A 89 -15.20 -10.08 8.23
C ASP A 89 -14.86 -11.56 8.05
N ALA A 90 -13.81 -11.84 7.30
CA ALA A 90 -13.45 -13.22 7.01
C ALA A 90 -12.54 -13.83 8.07
N PHE A 91 -11.66 -13.03 8.66
CA PHE A 91 -10.59 -13.57 9.48
C PHE A 91 -10.53 -13.00 10.89
N GLY A 92 -11.34 -11.99 11.18
CA GLY A 92 -11.36 -11.38 12.49
C GLY A 92 -10.59 -10.08 12.54
N MET A 93 -10.75 -9.38 13.63
CA MET A 93 -10.19 -8.06 13.81
C MET A 93 -8.67 -8.10 13.78
N VAL A 94 -8.10 -7.09 13.13
CA VAL A 94 -6.65 -6.93 13.10
C VAL A 94 -6.24 -6.14 14.33
N ARG A 95 -5.24 -6.65 15.02
CA ARG A 95 -4.72 -6.00 16.19
C ARG A 95 -3.42 -5.29 15.82
N GLU A 96 -3.39 -3.99 16.00
CA GLU A 96 -2.18 -3.23 15.73
C GLU A 96 -1.22 -3.39 16.89
N VAL A 97 0.03 -3.69 16.57
CA VAL A 97 1.09 -3.81 17.56
C VAL A 97 2.16 -2.79 17.22
N GLY A 98 2.73 -2.24 18.20
CA GLY A 98 3.80 -1.31 18.00
C GLY A 98 3.63 0.02 18.62
#